data_7329d55f228cdfe0b2ae13950d1027c9
#
_entry.id   7329d55f228cdfe0b2ae13950d1027c9
#
_cell.length_a   1.000
_cell.length_b   1.000
_cell.length_c   1.000
_cell.angle_alpha   90.00
_cell.angle_beta   90.00
_cell.angle_gamma   90.00
#
_symmetry.space_group_name_H-M   'P 1'
#
loop_
_entity.id
_entity.type
_entity.pdbx_description
1 polymer ?
#
loop_
_entity_poly.entity_id
_entity_poly.type
_entity_poly.pdbx_seq_one_letter_code
_entity_poly.pdbx_strand_id
1 'polypeptide(L)'
;MNRALTFALVVSAVASAACRDAPQADAAELRAIGKTRQQELAKRLAEADANPKKNIPVAMWMMPKDLKEISGLALTADGRVLTHDDNIGRIFAIDPRSGIVLNQFTLGAGIKGDFEAITIAGKDIYLLNSNATLYRFREGSKNAQVAFTKQDLKLGKDCEFESMAYEADSAWLLLPCKKSPKKEFKDHLVIYRWRLQGPDSTRLSLMTIPLKDVIGSNDWQGFHPSDMTIDPNNGNYVIISSHEKGLVEITPAGVVDRSEPLPGEHQQPEGVAITKDNILIVSDEGSKTPAAITLYRWRP
;
A
#
# COMPACT_ATOMS: atom_id res chain seq x y z
N MET A 1 29.44 -67.18 40.14
CA MET A 1 28.08 -66.61 40.14
C MET A 1 28.13 -65.27 39.43
N ASN A 2 27.98 -65.25 38.09
CA ASN A 2 27.99 -64.07 37.28
C ASN A 2 26.52 -63.76 36.84
N ARG A 3 26.02 -62.63 37.27
CA ARG A 3 24.72 -62.11 36.77
C ARG A 3 25.04 -61.11 35.63
N ALA A 4 24.64 -61.48 34.43
CA ALA A 4 24.64 -60.60 33.29
C ALA A 4 23.44 -59.64 33.36
N LEU A 5 23.67 -58.33 33.36
CA LEU A 5 22.66 -57.29 33.18
C LEU A 5 22.43 -57.07 31.69
N THR A 6 21.23 -57.35 31.24
CA THR A 6 20.78 -57.06 29.88
C THR A 6 20.25 -55.62 29.88
N PHE A 7 20.94 -54.73 29.12
CA PHE A 7 20.43 -53.39 28.86
C PHE A 7 19.48 -53.44 27.65
N ALA A 8 18.21 -53.13 27.90
CA ALA A 8 17.21 -52.93 26.85
C ALA A 8 17.35 -51.52 26.27
N LEU A 9 17.72 -51.42 25.00
CA LEU A 9 17.72 -50.15 24.25
C LEU A 9 16.29 -49.79 23.86
N VAL A 10 15.75 -48.74 24.50
CA VAL A 10 14.47 -48.14 24.08
C VAL A 10 14.77 -47.17 22.95
N VAL A 11 14.47 -47.55 21.70
CA VAL A 11 14.49 -46.67 20.53
C VAL A 11 13.23 -45.84 20.57
N SER A 12 13.35 -44.59 21.01
CA SER A 12 12.28 -43.56 20.87
C SER A 12 12.19 -43.16 19.42
N ALA A 13 11.13 -43.58 18.74
CA ALA A 13 10.78 -43.06 17.42
C ALA A 13 10.28 -41.61 17.58
N VAL A 14 11.12 -40.65 17.19
CA VAL A 14 10.68 -39.25 17.04
C VAL A 14 9.81 -39.20 15.79
N ALA A 15 8.50 -39.14 15.99
CA ALA A 15 7.55 -38.85 14.94
C ALA A 15 7.81 -37.40 14.48
N SER A 16 8.39 -37.21 13.31
CA SER A 16 8.42 -35.94 12.62
C SER A 16 7.00 -35.56 12.23
N ALA A 17 6.39 -34.69 13.03
CA ALA A 17 5.16 -34.01 12.65
C ALA A 17 5.51 -33.08 11.48
N ALA A 18 5.27 -33.55 10.26
CA ALA A 18 5.29 -32.71 9.08
C ALA A 18 4.26 -31.59 9.32
N CYS A 19 4.71 -30.34 9.29
CA CYS A 19 3.82 -29.18 9.22
C CYS A 19 2.94 -29.35 7.99
N ARG A 20 1.73 -29.85 8.17
CA ARG A 20 0.70 -29.79 7.15
C ARG A 20 0.29 -28.34 7.06
N ASP A 21 0.48 -27.74 5.88
CA ASP A 21 -0.13 -26.46 5.57
C ASP A 21 -1.62 -26.56 5.90
N ALA A 22 -2.13 -25.55 6.64
CA ALA A 22 -3.55 -25.51 6.95
C ALA A 22 -4.33 -25.55 5.63
N PRO A 23 -5.42 -26.34 5.54
CA PRO A 23 -6.20 -26.41 4.31
C PRO A 23 -6.67 -25.00 3.94
N GLN A 24 -6.40 -24.58 2.71
CA GLN A 24 -6.95 -23.32 2.20
C GLN A 24 -8.48 -23.42 2.24
N ALA A 25 -9.13 -22.43 2.86
CA ALA A 25 -10.57 -22.34 2.89
C ALA A 25 -11.15 -22.41 1.47
N ASP A 26 -12.23 -23.16 1.29
CA ASP A 26 -12.88 -23.25 0.00
C ASP A 26 -13.60 -21.93 -0.37
N ALA A 27 -14.02 -21.79 -1.63
CA ALA A 27 -14.62 -20.54 -2.11
C ALA A 27 -15.96 -20.21 -1.40
N ALA A 28 -16.71 -21.22 -0.92
CA ALA A 28 -17.95 -21.01 -0.19
C ALA A 28 -17.67 -20.52 1.24
N GLU A 29 -16.68 -21.08 1.89
CA GLU A 29 -16.22 -20.68 3.21
C GLU A 29 -15.67 -19.24 3.18
N LEU A 30 -14.83 -18.88 2.21
CA LEU A 30 -14.34 -17.52 2.04
C LEU A 30 -15.47 -16.51 1.81
N ARG A 31 -16.51 -16.87 1.05
CA ARG A 31 -17.69 -16.01 0.86
C ARG A 31 -18.47 -15.81 2.17
N ALA A 32 -18.64 -16.85 2.97
CA ALA A 32 -19.32 -16.78 4.26
C ALA A 32 -18.54 -15.88 5.24
N ILE A 33 -17.24 -16.07 5.35
CA ILE A 33 -16.33 -15.21 6.13
C ILE A 33 -16.44 -13.76 5.67
N GLY A 34 -16.35 -13.51 4.36
CA GLY A 34 -16.44 -12.17 3.78
C GLY A 34 -17.74 -11.48 4.14
N LYS A 35 -18.88 -12.16 4.01
CA LYS A 35 -20.20 -11.62 4.36
C LYS A 35 -20.28 -11.22 5.83
N THR A 36 -19.80 -12.09 6.73
CA THR A 36 -19.79 -11.80 8.18
C THR A 36 -18.93 -10.58 8.51
N ARG A 37 -17.71 -10.51 7.95
CA ARG A 37 -16.80 -9.38 8.15
C ARG A 37 -17.36 -8.06 7.62
N GLN A 38 -17.99 -8.07 6.45
CA GLN A 38 -18.65 -6.89 5.88
C GLN A 38 -19.81 -6.40 6.75
N GLN A 39 -20.61 -7.30 7.32
CA GLN A 39 -21.70 -6.94 8.24
C GLN A 39 -21.14 -6.32 9.54
N GLU A 40 -20.10 -6.89 10.10
CA GLU A 40 -19.46 -6.34 11.30
C GLU A 40 -18.81 -4.98 11.02
N LEU A 41 -18.15 -4.82 9.89
CA LEU A 41 -17.60 -3.53 9.46
C LEU A 41 -18.69 -2.47 9.32
N ALA A 42 -19.82 -2.79 8.68
CA ALA A 42 -20.94 -1.86 8.54
C ALA A 42 -21.47 -1.38 9.90
N LYS A 43 -21.57 -2.29 10.89
CA LYS A 43 -21.95 -1.96 12.25
C LYS A 43 -20.94 -1.00 12.89
N ARG A 44 -19.65 -1.30 12.81
CA ARG A 44 -18.58 -0.47 13.40
C ARG A 44 -18.48 0.90 12.73
N LEU A 45 -18.72 0.99 11.41
CA LEU A 45 -18.82 2.27 10.72
C LEU A 45 -19.97 3.11 11.25
N ALA A 46 -21.16 2.53 11.43
CA ALA A 46 -22.30 3.22 12.01
C ALA A 46 -22.04 3.70 13.45
N GLU A 47 -21.36 2.89 14.26
CA GLU A 47 -20.93 3.28 15.61
C GLU A 47 -19.91 4.43 15.57
N ALA A 48 -18.95 4.41 14.65
CA ALA A 48 -17.98 5.48 14.45
C ALA A 48 -18.64 6.78 13.96
N ASP A 49 -19.70 6.70 13.16
CA ASP A 49 -20.48 7.86 12.73
C ASP A 49 -21.30 8.48 13.86
N ALA A 50 -21.88 7.64 14.72
CA ALA A 50 -22.65 8.09 15.88
C ALA A 50 -21.77 8.69 16.98
N ASN A 51 -20.55 8.20 17.14
CA ASN A 51 -19.61 8.62 18.18
C ASN A 51 -18.19 8.72 17.62
N PRO A 52 -17.88 9.81 16.90
CA PRO A 52 -16.60 9.97 16.25
C PRO A 52 -15.44 10.02 17.25
N LYS A 53 -14.67 8.95 17.28
CA LYS A 53 -13.39 8.88 17.97
C LYS A 53 -12.29 8.86 16.92
N LYS A 54 -11.37 9.80 16.99
CA LYS A 54 -10.15 9.77 16.18
C LYS A 54 -9.30 8.56 16.61
N ASN A 55 -8.56 8.01 15.66
CA ASN A 55 -7.52 7.00 15.91
C ASN A 55 -7.99 5.59 16.33
N ILE A 56 -9.28 5.27 16.22
CA ILE A 56 -9.77 3.92 16.49
C ILE A 56 -10.04 3.22 15.16
N PRO A 57 -9.38 2.07 14.89
CA PRO A 57 -9.65 1.31 13.68
C PRO A 57 -11.07 0.71 13.71
N VAL A 58 -11.78 0.81 12.60
CA VAL A 58 -13.08 0.14 12.42
C VAL A 58 -12.90 -1.31 11.98
N ALA A 59 -11.77 -1.65 11.37
CA ALA A 59 -11.36 -3.03 11.10
C ALA A 59 -9.84 -3.12 10.93
N MET A 60 -9.31 -4.32 11.16
CA MET A 60 -7.93 -4.69 10.83
C MET A 60 -7.93 -6.11 10.28
N TRP A 61 -7.29 -6.29 9.14
CA TRP A 61 -7.18 -7.57 8.47
C TRP A 61 -5.71 -7.97 8.35
N MET A 62 -5.36 -9.09 8.97
CA MET A 62 -4.03 -9.67 8.80
C MET A 62 -3.94 -10.31 7.41
N MET A 63 -2.87 -10.02 6.69
CA MET A 63 -2.65 -10.51 5.34
C MET A 63 -1.98 -11.90 5.33
N PRO A 64 -2.21 -12.70 4.26
CA PRO A 64 -1.52 -13.97 4.10
C PRO A 64 0.00 -13.76 3.93
N LYS A 65 0.79 -14.82 4.19
CA LYS A 65 2.26 -14.78 4.13
C LYS A 65 2.81 -14.32 2.77
N ASP A 66 2.09 -14.61 1.69
CA ASP A 66 2.47 -14.19 0.33
C ASP A 66 2.37 -12.67 0.11
N LEU A 67 1.73 -11.95 1.05
CA LEU A 67 1.60 -10.50 1.10
C LEU A 67 2.37 -9.89 2.27
N LYS A 68 3.43 -10.54 2.74
CA LYS A 68 4.24 -10.02 3.83
C LYS A 68 4.89 -8.67 3.46
N GLU A 69 5.40 -8.57 2.27
CA GLU A 69 6.03 -7.38 1.70
C GLU A 69 4.98 -6.55 0.92
N ILE A 70 3.83 -6.25 1.57
CA ILE A 70 2.76 -5.42 0.98
C ILE A 70 3.25 -3.97 0.87
N SER A 71 3.18 -3.40 -0.33
CA SER A 71 3.52 -2.01 -0.57
C SER A 71 2.46 -1.35 -1.44
N GLY A 72 2.31 -0.05 -1.36
CA GLY A 72 1.40 0.78 -2.17
C GLY A 72 -0.05 0.27 -2.31
N LEU A 73 -1.02 1.15 -2.33
CA LEU A 73 -2.43 0.80 -2.53
C LEU A 73 -3.06 1.60 -3.67
N ALA A 74 -3.84 0.94 -4.53
CA ALA A 74 -4.66 1.60 -5.54
C ALA A 74 -6.11 1.15 -5.49
N LEU A 75 -7.04 2.07 -5.30
CA LEU A 75 -8.48 1.78 -5.27
C LEU A 75 -9.01 1.60 -6.69
N THR A 76 -9.68 0.48 -6.94
CA THR A 76 -10.36 0.21 -8.22
C THR A 76 -11.74 0.87 -8.27
N ALA A 77 -12.29 1.05 -9.47
CA ALA A 77 -13.62 1.63 -9.64
C ALA A 77 -14.76 0.78 -9.02
N ASP A 78 -14.55 -0.52 -8.87
CA ASP A 78 -15.48 -1.46 -8.23
C ASP A 78 -15.27 -1.62 -6.72
N GLY A 79 -14.37 -0.81 -6.11
CA GLY A 79 -14.15 -0.75 -4.68
C GLY A 79 -13.20 -1.81 -4.10
N ARG A 80 -12.51 -2.57 -4.96
CA ARG A 80 -11.37 -3.40 -4.53
C ARG A 80 -10.13 -2.53 -4.36
N VAL A 81 -9.15 -3.05 -3.66
CA VAL A 81 -7.81 -2.47 -3.56
C VAL A 81 -6.83 -3.37 -4.31
N LEU A 82 -6.05 -2.78 -5.21
CA LEU A 82 -4.85 -3.42 -5.74
C LEU A 82 -3.66 -3.04 -4.87
N THR A 83 -2.79 -4.03 -4.66
CA THR A 83 -1.50 -3.86 -4.01
C THR A 83 -0.48 -4.79 -4.66
N HIS A 84 0.77 -4.68 -4.29
CA HIS A 84 1.86 -5.47 -4.87
C HIS A 84 2.85 -5.94 -3.80
N ASP A 85 3.68 -6.90 -4.21
CA ASP A 85 4.89 -7.31 -3.52
C ASP A 85 6.03 -6.38 -3.97
N ASP A 86 6.86 -5.91 -3.03
CA ASP A 86 7.95 -4.99 -3.31
C ASP A 86 9.10 -5.60 -4.14
N ASN A 87 9.35 -6.90 -3.99
CA ASN A 87 10.47 -7.61 -4.60
C ASN A 87 10.14 -8.27 -5.94
N ILE A 88 8.85 -8.58 -6.15
CA ILE A 88 8.37 -9.34 -7.31
C ILE A 88 7.18 -8.64 -7.94
N GLY A 89 7.16 -8.51 -9.25
CA GLY A 89 6.00 -7.97 -10.00
C GLY A 89 4.77 -8.88 -9.88
N ARG A 90 4.28 -9.06 -8.64
CA ARG A 90 3.07 -9.79 -8.27
C ARG A 90 2.05 -8.78 -7.72
N ILE A 91 0.85 -8.83 -8.27
CA ILE A 91 -0.24 -7.93 -7.92
C ILE A 91 -1.35 -8.74 -7.27
N PHE A 92 -1.95 -8.18 -6.23
CA PHE A 92 -3.07 -8.75 -5.50
C PHE A 92 -4.27 -7.81 -5.57
N ALA A 93 -5.45 -8.37 -5.74
CA ALA A 93 -6.71 -7.63 -5.59
C ALA A 93 -7.41 -8.09 -4.31
N ILE A 94 -7.71 -7.16 -3.43
CA ILE A 94 -8.25 -7.42 -2.09
C ILE A 94 -9.62 -6.73 -1.97
N ASP A 95 -10.59 -7.40 -1.36
CA ASP A 95 -11.77 -6.73 -0.85
C ASP A 95 -11.41 -6.06 0.50
N PRO A 96 -11.28 -4.73 0.56
CA PRO A 96 -10.87 -4.05 1.80
C PRO A 96 -11.91 -4.17 2.90
N ARG A 97 -13.18 -4.44 2.57
CA ARG A 97 -14.26 -4.59 3.56
C ARG A 97 -14.23 -5.92 4.30
N SER A 98 -13.52 -6.90 3.77
CA SER A 98 -13.38 -8.22 4.39
C SER A 98 -11.95 -8.69 4.57
N GLY A 99 -10.97 -8.02 3.95
CA GLY A 99 -9.56 -8.42 3.93
C GLY A 99 -9.29 -9.69 3.12
N ILE A 100 -10.22 -10.08 2.24
CA ILE A 100 -10.07 -11.30 1.43
C ILE A 100 -9.33 -10.97 0.16
N VAL A 101 -8.27 -11.74 -0.14
CA VAL A 101 -7.58 -11.71 -1.44
C VAL A 101 -8.47 -12.38 -2.47
N LEU A 102 -9.00 -11.61 -3.41
CA LEU A 102 -9.92 -12.05 -4.46
C LEU A 102 -9.19 -12.58 -5.69
N ASN A 103 -8.05 -11.98 -6.00
CA ASN A 103 -7.28 -12.28 -7.19
C ASN A 103 -5.79 -12.02 -6.94
N GLN A 104 -4.93 -12.73 -7.67
CA GLN A 104 -3.51 -12.44 -7.80
C GLN A 104 -3.03 -12.79 -9.20
N PHE A 105 -2.05 -12.05 -9.72
CA PHE A 105 -1.42 -12.29 -11.01
C PHE A 105 0.00 -11.69 -11.03
N THR A 106 0.80 -12.01 -12.04
CA THR A 106 2.19 -11.55 -12.14
C THR A 106 2.46 -10.81 -13.44
N LEU A 107 3.39 -9.88 -13.41
CA LEU A 107 3.96 -9.27 -14.60
C LEU A 107 4.98 -10.25 -15.21
N GLY A 108 4.66 -10.75 -16.43
CA GLY A 108 5.42 -11.83 -17.04
C GLY A 108 5.53 -13.03 -16.09
N ALA A 109 6.69 -13.66 -16.03
CA ALA A 109 6.96 -14.79 -15.12
C ALA A 109 7.24 -14.37 -13.66
N GLY A 110 6.84 -13.16 -13.25
CA GLY A 110 7.19 -12.59 -11.95
C GLY A 110 8.55 -11.89 -12.01
N ILE A 111 8.59 -10.74 -12.70
CA ILE A 111 9.82 -9.93 -12.79
C ILE A 111 10.27 -9.48 -11.40
N LYS A 112 11.57 -9.40 -11.20
CA LYS A 112 12.15 -8.87 -9.95
C LYS A 112 12.38 -7.38 -10.08
N GLY A 113 12.20 -6.66 -9.00
CA GLY A 113 12.41 -5.22 -8.91
C GLY A 113 12.36 -4.76 -7.46
N ASP A 114 12.42 -3.48 -7.28
CA ASP A 114 12.27 -2.73 -6.05
C ASP A 114 11.01 -1.87 -6.28
N PHE A 115 9.84 -2.55 -6.19
CA PHE A 115 8.56 -1.96 -6.55
C PHE A 115 7.95 -1.23 -5.38
N GLU A 116 7.64 0.05 -5.55
CA GLU A 116 7.33 0.95 -4.44
C GLU A 116 5.91 1.51 -4.48
N ALA A 117 5.32 1.65 -5.66
CA ALA A 117 4.00 2.26 -5.76
C ALA A 117 3.17 1.70 -6.90
N ILE A 118 1.86 1.70 -6.72
CA ILE A 118 0.88 1.25 -7.70
C ILE A 118 -0.23 2.29 -7.87
N THR A 119 -0.66 2.56 -9.10
CA THR A 119 -1.84 3.40 -9.38
C THR A 119 -2.62 2.92 -10.59
N ILE A 120 -3.83 3.44 -10.75
CA ILE A 120 -4.75 3.06 -11.83
C ILE A 120 -5.13 4.30 -12.63
N ALA A 121 -4.91 4.25 -13.95
CA ALA A 121 -5.34 5.28 -14.89
C ALA A 121 -6.28 4.68 -15.95
N GLY A 122 -7.57 4.81 -15.73
CA GLY A 122 -8.60 4.20 -16.56
C GLY A 122 -8.57 2.66 -16.50
N LYS A 123 -8.16 2.00 -17.58
CA LYS A 123 -8.00 0.53 -17.63
C LYS A 123 -6.57 0.07 -17.44
N ASP A 124 -5.62 0.99 -17.44
CA ASP A 124 -4.21 0.68 -17.29
C ASP A 124 -3.79 0.82 -15.82
N ILE A 125 -2.96 -0.11 -15.39
CA ILE A 125 -2.36 -0.13 -14.06
C ILE A 125 -0.89 0.21 -14.25
N TYR A 126 -0.37 1.04 -13.36
CA TYR A 126 1.02 1.45 -13.34
C TYR A 126 1.68 1.01 -12.04
N LEU A 127 2.83 0.38 -12.16
CA LEU A 127 3.70 -0.01 -11.04
C LEU A 127 5.00 0.76 -11.19
N LEU A 128 5.45 1.40 -10.12
CA LEU A 128 6.65 2.20 -10.08
C LEU A 128 7.75 1.44 -9.35
N ASN A 129 8.95 1.48 -9.90
CA ASN A 129 10.16 1.04 -9.20
C ASN A 129 10.84 2.27 -8.57
N SER A 130 11.56 2.09 -7.46
CA SER A 130 12.27 3.14 -6.72
C SER A 130 13.15 4.07 -7.59
N ASN A 131 13.69 3.53 -8.68
CA ASN A 131 14.54 4.25 -9.65
C ASN A 131 13.75 4.99 -10.73
N ALA A 132 12.45 5.22 -10.56
CA ALA A 132 11.56 5.85 -11.52
C ALA A 132 11.38 5.07 -12.83
N THR A 133 11.48 3.76 -12.80
CA THR A 133 11.03 2.92 -13.91
C THR A 133 9.55 2.58 -13.74
N LEU A 134 8.74 2.92 -14.74
CA LEU A 134 7.30 2.71 -14.77
C LEU A 134 6.95 1.48 -15.60
N TYR A 135 6.13 0.61 -15.05
CA TYR A 135 5.59 -0.58 -15.71
C TYR A 135 4.09 -0.37 -15.92
N ARG A 136 3.61 -0.51 -17.16
CA ARG A 136 2.20 -0.37 -17.52
C ARG A 136 1.66 -1.73 -17.95
N PHE A 137 0.54 -2.12 -17.38
CA PHE A 137 -0.13 -3.40 -17.66
C PHE A 137 -1.64 -3.29 -17.43
N ARG A 138 -2.36 -4.39 -17.58
CA ARG A 138 -3.80 -4.52 -17.25
C ARG A 138 -3.99 -5.65 -16.27
N GLU A 139 -5.09 -5.59 -15.52
CA GLU A 139 -5.45 -6.64 -14.58
C GLU A 139 -5.59 -7.98 -15.31
N GLY A 140 -4.96 -9.02 -14.75
CA GLY A 140 -5.03 -10.38 -15.20
C GLY A 140 -6.07 -11.20 -14.47
N SER A 141 -6.46 -12.33 -15.06
CA SER A 141 -7.21 -13.36 -14.34
C SER A 141 -6.34 -14.04 -13.28
N LYS A 142 -6.97 -14.82 -12.40
CA LYS A 142 -6.29 -15.49 -11.29
C LYS A 142 -5.09 -16.31 -11.75
N ASN A 143 -3.92 -16.02 -11.16
CA ASN A 143 -2.63 -16.64 -11.45
C ASN A 143 -2.13 -16.44 -12.90
N ALA A 144 -2.69 -15.48 -13.65
CA ALA A 144 -2.22 -15.16 -14.98
C ALA A 144 -0.83 -14.49 -14.94
N GLN A 145 -0.07 -14.70 -16.01
CA GLN A 145 1.11 -13.91 -16.35
C GLN A 145 0.68 -12.87 -17.38
N VAL A 146 0.74 -11.58 -17.01
CA VAL A 146 0.30 -10.50 -17.89
C VAL A 146 1.46 -9.85 -18.63
N ALA A 147 1.20 -9.43 -19.86
CA ALA A 147 2.14 -8.61 -20.61
C ALA A 147 2.19 -7.20 -20.02
N PHE A 148 3.35 -6.56 -20.09
CA PHE A 148 3.57 -5.20 -19.63
C PHE A 148 4.48 -4.44 -20.58
N THR A 149 4.44 -3.11 -20.53
CA THR A 149 5.43 -2.21 -21.12
C THR A 149 6.23 -1.55 -20.03
N LYS A 150 7.46 -1.15 -20.35
CA LYS A 150 8.41 -0.54 -19.42
C LYS A 150 8.86 0.79 -19.95
N GLN A 151 8.87 1.83 -19.11
CA GLN A 151 9.36 3.15 -19.41
C GLN A 151 10.24 3.67 -18.28
N ASP A 152 11.48 4.03 -18.57
CA ASP A 152 12.35 4.77 -17.65
C ASP A 152 12.04 6.25 -17.74
N LEU A 153 11.56 6.86 -16.64
CA LEU A 153 11.22 8.29 -16.59
C LEU A 153 12.46 9.18 -16.48
N LYS A 154 13.65 8.61 -16.32
CA LYS A 154 14.94 9.32 -16.16
C LYS A 154 15.03 10.20 -14.90
N LEU A 155 14.20 9.93 -13.90
CA LEU A 155 14.12 10.69 -12.65
C LEU A 155 14.86 10.06 -11.48
N GLY A 156 15.34 8.81 -11.59
CA GLY A 156 15.96 8.07 -10.48
C GLY A 156 17.27 8.66 -9.94
N LYS A 157 17.90 9.61 -10.67
CA LYS A 157 19.03 10.40 -10.16
C LYS A 157 18.60 11.62 -9.36
N ASP A 158 17.37 12.04 -9.55
CA ASP A 158 16.79 13.26 -8.96
C ASP A 158 16.07 12.95 -7.64
N CYS A 159 15.54 11.75 -7.51
CA CYS A 159 14.80 11.33 -6.35
C CYS A 159 14.73 9.80 -6.23
N GLU A 160 14.64 9.33 -4.98
CA GLU A 160 14.12 8.01 -4.61
C GLU A 160 12.60 8.11 -4.46
N PHE A 161 11.87 7.31 -5.22
CA PHE A 161 10.40 7.34 -5.26
C PHE A 161 9.80 6.12 -4.59
N GLU A 162 8.85 6.34 -3.67
CA GLU A 162 8.10 5.29 -2.97
C GLU A 162 6.58 5.50 -3.05
N SER A 163 6.13 6.49 -3.79
CA SER A 163 4.70 6.77 -3.88
C SER A 163 4.28 7.27 -5.26
N MET A 164 3.02 6.97 -5.63
CA MET A 164 2.46 7.40 -6.91
C MET A 164 0.93 7.46 -6.86
N ALA A 165 0.35 8.55 -7.35
CA ALA A 165 -1.09 8.65 -7.60
C ALA A 165 -1.36 9.14 -9.01
N TYR A 166 -2.56 8.86 -9.54
CA TYR A 166 -3.01 9.36 -10.84
C TYR A 166 -4.10 10.40 -10.67
N GLU A 167 -3.83 11.62 -11.14
CA GLU A 167 -4.80 12.71 -11.20
C GLU A 167 -5.52 12.67 -12.55
N ALA A 168 -6.79 12.25 -12.54
CA ALA A 168 -7.54 11.94 -13.77
C ALA A 168 -7.84 13.18 -14.61
N ASP A 169 -8.20 14.30 -13.98
CA ASP A 169 -8.64 15.53 -14.67
C ASP A 169 -7.53 16.16 -15.49
N SER A 170 -6.29 16.03 -15.03
CA SER A 170 -5.11 16.61 -15.68
C SER A 170 -4.24 15.58 -16.40
N ALA A 171 -4.52 14.29 -16.23
CA ALA A 171 -3.75 13.14 -16.71
C ALA A 171 -2.29 13.13 -16.22
N TRP A 172 -2.06 13.57 -14.97
CA TRP A 172 -0.75 13.51 -14.33
C TRP A 172 -0.59 12.25 -13.48
N LEU A 173 0.56 11.64 -13.56
CA LEU A 173 1.11 10.85 -12.46
C LEU A 173 1.79 11.79 -11.48
N LEU A 174 1.41 11.70 -10.22
CA LEU A 174 2.00 12.44 -9.12
C LEU A 174 2.98 11.50 -8.41
N LEU A 175 4.23 11.92 -8.30
CA LEU A 175 5.33 11.13 -7.77
C LEU A 175 5.99 11.93 -6.64
N PRO A 176 5.50 11.83 -5.39
CA PRO A 176 6.17 12.44 -4.26
C PRO A 176 7.57 11.88 -4.07
N CYS A 177 8.50 12.78 -3.85
CA CYS A 177 9.90 12.45 -3.64
C CYS A 177 10.15 12.11 -2.17
N LYS A 178 10.56 10.87 -1.88
CA LYS A 178 10.95 10.48 -0.54
C LYS A 178 12.24 11.16 -0.11
N LYS A 179 13.25 11.11 -0.97
CA LYS A 179 14.57 11.67 -0.69
C LYS A 179 15.23 12.18 -1.96
N SER A 180 15.51 13.48 -2.00
CA SER A 180 16.23 14.07 -3.10
C SER A 180 17.68 14.38 -2.73
N PRO A 181 18.67 14.08 -3.59
CA PRO A 181 20.05 14.49 -3.41
C PRO A 181 20.25 15.98 -3.74
N LYS A 182 19.27 16.67 -4.31
CA LYS A 182 19.37 18.04 -4.77
C LYS A 182 19.26 19.02 -3.60
N LYS A 183 20.29 19.84 -3.38
CA LYS A 183 20.35 20.81 -2.28
C LYS A 183 19.20 21.83 -2.32
N GLU A 184 18.73 22.20 -3.50
CA GLU A 184 17.62 23.13 -3.70
C GLU A 184 16.28 22.64 -3.15
N PHE A 185 16.14 21.32 -2.96
CA PHE A 185 14.93 20.71 -2.43
C PHE A 185 15.02 20.32 -0.94
N LYS A 186 16.14 20.62 -0.29
CA LYS A 186 16.39 20.21 1.10
C LYS A 186 15.26 20.59 2.08
N ASP A 187 14.65 21.76 1.88
CA ASP A 187 13.63 22.30 2.78
C ASP A 187 12.23 22.28 2.13
N HIS A 188 12.00 21.32 1.22
CA HIS A 188 10.75 21.17 0.49
C HIS A 188 10.32 19.70 0.38
N LEU A 189 9.02 19.46 0.47
CA LEU A 189 8.39 18.31 -0.13
C LEU A 189 8.24 18.58 -1.62
N VAL A 190 8.74 17.68 -2.45
CA VAL A 190 8.70 17.82 -3.91
C VAL A 190 7.82 16.73 -4.50
N ILE A 191 6.84 17.12 -5.30
CA ILE A 191 6.00 16.19 -6.06
C ILE A 191 6.34 16.39 -7.54
N TYR A 192 6.93 15.36 -8.14
CA TYR A 192 7.14 15.30 -9.58
C TYR A 192 5.82 14.95 -10.24
N ARG A 193 5.43 15.72 -11.24
CA ARG A 193 4.19 15.56 -12.00
C ARG A 193 4.55 15.10 -13.40
N TRP A 194 4.26 13.85 -13.73
CA TRP A 194 4.58 13.25 -15.01
C TRP A 194 3.33 13.03 -15.84
N ARG A 195 3.24 13.66 -17.00
CA ARG A 195 2.09 13.51 -17.90
C ARG A 195 2.20 12.22 -18.70
N LEU A 196 1.17 11.38 -18.66
CA LEU A 196 1.15 10.10 -19.38
C LEU A 196 1.19 10.26 -20.91
N GLN A 197 0.65 11.37 -21.42
CA GLN A 197 0.59 11.70 -22.85
C GLN A 197 1.10 13.11 -23.11
N GLY A 198 1.56 13.35 -24.32
CA GLY A 198 2.06 14.65 -24.74
C GLY A 198 3.54 14.63 -25.14
N PRO A 199 4.06 15.74 -25.69
CA PRO A 199 5.47 15.87 -26.08
C PRO A 199 6.37 15.86 -24.83
N ASP A 200 7.58 15.31 -24.97
CA ASP A 200 8.53 15.15 -23.87
C ASP A 200 8.87 16.47 -23.16
N SER A 201 8.92 17.58 -23.89
CA SER A 201 9.19 18.92 -23.33
C SER A 201 8.14 19.42 -22.33
N THR A 202 6.94 18.84 -22.32
CA THR A 202 5.83 19.24 -21.42
C THR A 202 5.38 18.14 -20.47
N ARG A 203 6.09 17.00 -20.44
CA ARG A 203 5.72 15.84 -19.62
C ARG A 203 6.08 15.99 -18.16
N LEU A 204 7.03 16.84 -17.80
CA LEU A 204 7.50 16.97 -16.43
C LEU A 204 7.16 18.37 -15.89
N SER A 205 6.56 18.40 -14.72
CA SER A 205 6.36 19.59 -13.91
C SER A 205 6.68 19.27 -12.45
N LEU A 206 7.01 20.27 -11.66
CA LEU A 206 7.29 20.12 -10.23
C LEU A 206 6.29 20.92 -9.42
N MET A 207 5.86 20.36 -8.30
CA MET A 207 5.20 21.07 -7.22
C MET A 207 6.12 21.01 -6.01
N THR A 208 6.46 22.16 -5.45
CA THR A 208 7.31 22.27 -4.26
C THR A 208 6.52 22.90 -3.12
N ILE A 209 6.51 22.25 -1.99
CA ILE A 209 5.81 22.70 -0.78
C ILE A 209 6.85 22.90 0.33
N PRO A 210 6.92 24.09 0.97
CA PRO A 210 7.87 24.30 2.05
C PRO A 210 7.71 23.25 3.15
N LEU A 211 8.80 22.62 3.55
CA LEU A 211 8.78 21.52 4.54
C LEU A 211 8.22 21.98 5.88
N LYS A 212 8.44 23.26 6.25
CA LYS A 212 7.83 23.86 7.46
C LYS A 212 6.30 23.80 7.44
N ASP A 213 5.67 23.96 6.28
CA ASP A 213 4.21 23.93 6.14
C ASP A 213 3.72 22.47 6.20
N VAL A 214 4.51 21.52 5.63
CA VAL A 214 4.25 20.09 5.69
C VAL A 214 4.36 19.57 7.13
N ILE A 215 5.38 19.99 7.87
CA ILE A 215 5.58 19.60 9.27
C ILE A 215 4.51 20.23 10.17
N GLY A 216 4.12 21.48 9.91
CA GLY A 216 3.15 22.20 10.72
C GLY A 216 3.57 22.30 12.19
N SER A 217 2.72 21.83 13.08
CA SER A 217 2.97 21.80 14.55
C SER A 217 3.51 20.47 15.07
N ASN A 218 3.80 19.51 14.19
CA ASN A 218 4.34 18.21 14.59
C ASN A 218 5.83 18.35 14.98
N ASP A 219 6.34 17.36 15.70
CA ASP A 219 7.75 17.28 16.13
C ASP A 219 8.66 16.59 15.09
N TRP A 220 8.19 16.45 13.86
CA TRP A 220 8.93 15.79 12.78
C TRP A 220 10.15 16.61 12.35
N GLN A 221 11.24 15.92 12.01
CA GLN A 221 12.45 16.56 11.49
C GLN A 221 12.47 16.61 9.95
N GLY A 222 11.52 15.97 9.29
CA GLY A 222 11.35 15.86 7.87
C GLY A 222 9.97 15.32 7.54
N PHE A 223 9.76 14.96 6.27
CA PHE A 223 8.61 14.18 5.85
C PHE A 223 9.02 13.34 4.64
N HIS A 224 8.95 12.02 4.79
CA HIS A 224 9.43 11.05 3.81
C HIS A 224 8.24 10.26 3.27
N PRO A 225 7.64 10.66 2.13
CA PRO A 225 6.50 9.96 1.54
C PRO A 225 6.76 8.47 1.36
N SER A 226 5.84 7.63 1.85
CA SER A 226 5.82 6.17 1.60
C SER A 226 4.68 5.75 0.70
N ASP A 227 3.51 6.43 0.73
CA ASP A 227 2.48 6.27 -0.29
C ASP A 227 1.60 7.53 -0.40
N MET A 228 0.82 7.58 -1.47
CA MET A 228 -0.04 8.71 -1.81
C MET A 228 -1.34 8.25 -2.45
N THR A 229 -2.44 8.87 -2.07
CA THR A 229 -3.73 8.75 -2.75
C THR A 229 -4.36 10.12 -3.00
N ILE A 230 -5.37 10.18 -3.86
CA ILE A 230 -6.22 11.36 -4.04
C ILE A 230 -7.54 11.05 -3.36
N ASP A 231 -7.97 11.92 -2.45
CA ASP A 231 -9.27 11.80 -1.80
C ASP A 231 -10.38 12.00 -2.84
N PRO A 232 -11.21 10.97 -3.11
CA PRO A 232 -12.25 11.05 -4.14
C PRO A 232 -13.39 12.00 -3.78
N ASN A 233 -13.41 12.55 -2.57
CA ASN A 233 -14.49 13.42 -2.08
C ASN A 233 -14.17 14.90 -2.24
N ASN A 234 -12.89 15.30 -2.18
CA ASN A 234 -12.48 16.71 -2.29
C ASN A 234 -11.34 16.96 -3.29
N GLY A 235 -10.71 15.90 -3.82
CA GLY A 235 -9.60 15.99 -4.77
C GLY A 235 -8.25 16.31 -4.15
N ASN A 236 -8.15 16.41 -2.83
CA ASN A 236 -6.89 16.65 -2.14
C ASN A 236 -5.95 15.45 -2.22
N TYR A 237 -4.66 15.73 -2.19
CA TYR A 237 -3.60 14.74 -2.15
C TYR A 237 -3.35 14.33 -0.70
N VAL A 238 -3.53 13.07 -0.38
CA VAL A 238 -3.25 12.51 0.94
C VAL A 238 -2.00 11.67 0.85
N ILE A 239 -0.97 12.08 1.57
CA ILE A 239 0.36 11.47 1.56
C ILE A 239 0.65 10.95 2.95
N ILE A 240 1.12 9.72 3.05
CA ILE A 240 1.58 9.15 4.33
C ILE A 240 3.10 9.01 4.34
N SER A 241 3.65 8.95 5.54
CA SER A 241 5.05 8.65 5.79
C SER A 241 5.19 7.51 6.79
N SER A 242 5.95 6.51 6.40
CA SER A 242 6.31 5.39 7.27
C SER A 242 7.30 5.79 8.35
N HIS A 243 8.20 6.71 8.07
CA HIS A 243 9.22 7.18 9.01
C HIS A 243 8.62 8.08 10.12
N GLU A 244 7.85 9.09 9.73
CA GLU A 244 7.24 10.04 10.65
C GLU A 244 5.94 9.50 11.28
N LYS A 245 5.39 8.39 10.78
CA LYS A 245 4.04 7.90 11.12
C LYS A 245 3.01 9.01 10.97
N GLY A 246 3.16 9.77 9.89
CA GLY A 246 2.44 11.00 9.62
C GLY A 246 1.55 10.90 8.40
N LEU A 247 0.57 11.79 8.37
CA LEU A 247 -0.34 12.02 7.26
C LEU A 247 -0.40 13.51 6.96
N VAL A 248 -0.25 13.85 5.67
CA VAL A 248 -0.38 15.23 5.20
C VAL A 248 -1.41 15.27 4.08
N GLU A 249 -2.34 16.20 4.16
CA GLU A 249 -3.33 16.50 3.13
C GLU A 249 -2.98 17.82 2.46
N ILE A 250 -2.89 17.81 1.13
CA ILE A 250 -2.42 18.94 0.31
C ILE A 250 -3.43 19.16 -0.81
N THR A 251 -3.85 20.40 -1.02
CA THR A 251 -4.72 20.75 -2.14
C THR A 251 -3.96 20.61 -3.48
N PRO A 252 -4.65 20.46 -4.62
CA PRO A 252 -4.02 20.47 -5.94
C PRO A 252 -3.22 21.75 -6.26
N ALA A 253 -3.46 22.84 -5.51
CA ALA A 253 -2.70 24.09 -5.59
C ALA A 253 -1.40 24.07 -4.76
N GLY A 254 -1.12 23.02 -3.99
CA GLY A 254 0.08 22.89 -3.16
C GLY A 254 -0.05 23.53 -1.77
N VAL A 255 -1.27 23.81 -1.31
CA VAL A 255 -1.52 24.32 0.04
C VAL A 255 -1.74 23.15 0.99
N VAL A 256 -1.02 23.11 2.10
CA VAL A 256 -1.23 22.10 3.15
C VAL A 256 -2.51 22.43 3.90
N ASP A 257 -3.47 21.52 3.86
CA ASP A 257 -4.76 21.63 4.53
C ASP A 257 -4.74 20.97 5.90
N ARG A 258 -4.02 19.84 6.01
CA ARG A 258 -3.88 19.08 7.24
C ARG A 258 -2.49 18.42 7.33
N SER A 259 -1.94 18.38 8.54
CA SER A 259 -0.70 17.69 8.87
C SER A 259 -0.83 17.14 10.29
N GLU A 260 -0.86 15.82 10.43
CA GLU A 260 -1.11 15.16 11.71
C GLU A 260 -0.50 13.74 11.72
N PRO A 261 -0.29 13.13 12.91
CA PRO A 261 0.07 11.73 13.00
C PRO A 261 -0.99 10.83 12.34
N LEU A 262 -0.56 9.71 11.75
CA LEU A 262 -1.47 8.66 11.26
C LEU A 262 -2.39 8.20 12.40
N PRO A 263 -3.67 7.92 12.12
CA PRO A 263 -4.58 7.38 13.13
C PRO A 263 -4.16 5.97 13.55
N GLY A 264 -4.16 5.70 14.85
CA GLY A 264 -3.81 4.39 15.41
C GLY A 264 -2.30 4.15 15.53
N GLU A 265 -1.92 2.88 15.58
CA GLU A 265 -0.52 2.46 15.66
C GLU A 265 -0.15 1.68 14.39
N HIS A 266 0.88 2.13 13.70
CA HIS A 266 1.40 1.55 12.49
C HIS A 266 2.88 1.21 12.65
N GLN A 267 3.30 0.01 12.25
CA GLN A 267 4.71 -0.39 12.31
C GLN A 267 5.47 0.11 11.09
N GLN A 268 4.93 -0.14 9.90
CA GLN A 268 5.55 0.22 8.63
C GLN A 268 4.44 0.50 7.60
N PRO A 269 3.79 1.69 7.68
CA PRO A 269 2.71 2.05 6.77
C PRO A 269 3.27 2.38 5.38
N GLU A 270 3.01 1.50 4.41
CA GLU A 270 3.53 1.57 3.05
C GLU A 270 2.42 1.71 2.00
N GLY A 271 1.16 1.79 2.40
CA GLY A 271 0.08 2.01 1.45
C GLY A 271 -1.09 2.77 2.04
N VAL A 272 -1.71 3.64 1.22
CA VAL A 272 -2.87 4.45 1.58
C VAL A 272 -3.90 4.49 0.47
N ALA A 273 -5.18 4.33 0.83
CA ALA A 273 -6.30 4.57 -0.07
C ALA A 273 -7.49 5.17 0.69
N ILE A 274 -8.33 5.92 -0.02
CA ILE A 274 -9.55 6.51 0.55
C ILE A 274 -10.73 6.13 -0.34
N THR A 275 -11.80 5.64 0.26
CA THR A 275 -13.01 5.27 -0.47
C THR A 275 -14.00 6.43 -0.54
N LYS A 276 -14.92 6.39 -1.51
CA LYS A 276 -15.99 7.40 -1.66
C LYS A 276 -16.93 7.46 -0.46
N ASP A 277 -17.04 6.39 0.32
CA ASP A 277 -17.82 6.36 1.55
C ASP A 277 -16.99 6.69 2.80
N ASN A 278 -15.89 7.42 2.62
CA ASN A 278 -15.04 7.95 3.68
C ASN A 278 -14.44 6.86 4.59
N ILE A 279 -13.81 5.86 4.01
CA ILE A 279 -12.96 4.91 4.72
C ILE A 279 -11.51 5.18 4.31
N LEU A 280 -10.67 5.50 5.27
CA LEU A 280 -9.22 5.51 5.11
C LEU A 280 -8.70 4.08 5.29
N ILE A 281 -7.92 3.62 4.34
CA ILE A 281 -7.29 2.30 4.32
C ILE A 281 -5.78 2.52 4.39
N VAL A 282 -5.13 1.90 5.36
CA VAL A 282 -3.66 1.91 5.50
C VAL A 282 -3.16 0.48 5.50
N SER A 283 -2.14 0.18 4.72
CA SER A 283 -1.43 -1.09 4.79
C SER A 283 -0.11 -0.94 5.54
N ASP A 284 0.19 -1.92 6.39
CA ASP A 284 1.49 -2.08 7.04
C ASP A 284 2.21 -3.29 6.47
N GLU A 285 3.43 -3.10 6.05
CA GLU A 285 4.34 -4.19 5.71
C GLU A 285 4.63 -5.07 6.93
N GLY A 286 4.79 -6.37 6.70
CA GLY A 286 5.09 -7.34 7.74
C GLY A 286 6.58 -7.40 8.06
N SER A 287 6.92 -7.28 9.32
CA SER A 287 8.28 -7.49 9.83
C SER A 287 8.32 -8.69 10.78
N LYS A 288 8.19 -8.42 12.08
CA LYS A 288 8.02 -9.43 13.13
C LYS A 288 6.57 -9.91 13.25
N THR A 289 5.63 -9.08 12.82
CA THR A 289 4.20 -9.38 12.71
C THR A 289 3.83 -9.60 11.24
N PRO A 290 2.74 -10.31 10.94
CA PRO A 290 2.19 -10.34 9.58
C PRO A 290 1.85 -8.95 9.09
N ALA A 291 1.88 -8.75 7.76
CA ALA A 291 1.35 -7.55 7.14
C ALA A 291 -0.14 -7.38 7.46
N ALA A 292 -0.62 -6.15 7.47
CA ALA A 292 -2.00 -5.84 7.82
C ALA A 292 -2.58 -4.75 6.93
N ILE A 293 -3.90 -4.78 6.76
CA ILE A 293 -4.68 -3.66 6.23
C ILE A 293 -5.60 -3.18 7.34
N THR A 294 -5.48 -1.91 7.71
CA THR A 294 -6.25 -1.27 8.77
C THR A 294 -7.18 -0.22 8.19
N LEU A 295 -8.43 -0.21 8.62
CA LEU A 295 -9.48 0.68 8.17
C LEU A 295 -9.87 1.66 9.26
N TYR A 296 -9.98 2.92 8.90
CA TYR A 296 -10.45 4.00 9.78
C TYR A 296 -11.60 4.75 9.14
N ARG A 297 -12.44 5.37 9.96
CA ARG A 297 -13.39 6.35 9.44
C ARG A 297 -12.62 7.61 9.02
N TRP A 298 -12.63 7.90 7.72
CA TRP A 298 -12.03 9.10 7.17
C TRP A 298 -12.97 10.29 7.39
N ARG A 299 -12.42 11.37 7.90
CA ARG A 299 -13.13 12.63 8.10
C ARG A 299 -12.26 13.75 7.58
N PRO A 300 -12.54 14.29 6.38
CA PRO A 300 -11.87 15.44 5.80
C PRO A 300 -12.10 16.72 6.59
#